data_d6613c66e3143f4eb3432d64e8ba7b02
#
_entry.id   d6613c66e3143f4eb3432d64e8ba7b02
#
_cell.length_a   1.000
_cell.length_b   1.000
_cell.length_c   1.000
_cell.angle_alpha   90.00
_cell.angle_beta   90.00
_cell.angle_gamma   90.00
#
_symmetry.space_group_name_H-M   'P 1'
#
loop_
_entity.id
_entity.type
_entity.pdbx_description
1 polymer ?
#
loop_
_entity_poly.entity_id
_entity_poly.type
_entity_poly.pdbx_seq_one_letter_code
_entity_poly.pdbx_strand_id
1 'polypeptide(L)'
;MNELIFNAIFIKGGKEVFRTQMVAGYTMPLTAMKMGKSGYTIEVNTRFTDHWGGNKEMLENLKSGRVLSGWTLRKILETKTDYESAVFAMSTLPFVAQEFLIVSGVKRGTILARNPNSMAHRQVLGKQNTDERNDYIIMTNFDFYFHDIREWFDPTAGGGFGRPSRRKAAQKVLNATSVLTPEFLFRAINTKYVIADTIFQAIMNVETGFWNTSQPDSRKKGMLAVQAATNHQQLE
;
A
#
# COMPACT_ATOMS: atom_id res chain seq x y z
N MET A 1 -19.61 5.06 5.18
CA MET A 1 -18.62 4.40 4.27
C MET A 1 -18.13 3.05 4.79
N ASN A 2 -18.06 2.85 6.10
CA ASN A 2 -17.53 1.60 6.69
C ASN A 2 -18.32 0.34 6.33
N GLU A 3 -19.63 0.44 6.15
CA GLU A 3 -20.52 -0.66 5.76
C GLU A 3 -20.31 -1.13 4.30
N LEU A 4 -19.61 -0.34 3.50
CA LEU A 4 -19.33 -0.64 2.10
C LEU A 4 -17.99 -1.36 1.90
N ILE A 5 -17.21 -1.57 2.97
CA ILE A 5 -15.88 -2.18 2.89
C ILE A 5 -15.99 -3.66 3.23
N PHE A 6 -15.42 -4.51 2.37
CA PHE A 6 -15.43 -5.96 2.53
C PHE A 6 -14.14 -6.59 2.01
N ASN A 7 -13.84 -7.79 2.52
CA ASN A 7 -12.76 -8.62 1.99
C ASN A 7 -13.30 -9.47 0.83
N ALA A 8 -12.59 -9.50 -0.28
CA ALA A 8 -12.91 -10.31 -1.44
C ALA A 8 -11.78 -11.31 -1.73
N ILE A 9 -12.15 -12.53 -2.07
CA ILE A 9 -11.25 -13.57 -2.55
C ILE A 9 -11.59 -13.84 -4.00
N PHE A 10 -10.60 -13.67 -4.87
CA PHE A 10 -10.74 -13.94 -6.30
C PHE A 10 -10.33 -15.38 -6.59
N ILE A 11 -11.27 -16.14 -7.16
CA ILE A 11 -11.11 -17.56 -7.43
C ILE A 11 -11.14 -17.79 -8.95
N LYS A 12 -10.21 -18.61 -9.45
CA LYS A 12 -10.19 -19.08 -10.84
C LYS A 12 -9.92 -20.58 -10.88
N GLY A 13 -10.80 -21.32 -11.54
CA GLY A 13 -10.67 -22.78 -11.60
C GLY A 13 -10.66 -23.47 -10.22
N GLY A 14 -11.47 -22.98 -9.28
CA GLY A 14 -11.56 -23.50 -7.91
C GLY A 14 -10.38 -23.12 -6.98
N LYS A 15 -9.42 -22.34 -7.47
CA LYS A 15 -8.22 -21.94 -6.68
C LYS A 15 -8.23 -20.44 -6.41
N GLU A 16 -7.82 -20.05 -5.20
CA GLU A 16 -7.58 -18.64 -4.88
C GLU A 16 -6.44 -18.09 -5.75
N VAL A 17 -6.71 -16.96 -6.41
CA VAL A 17 -5.73 -16.23 -7.22
C VAL A 17 -5.10 -15.11 -6.41
N PHE A 18 -5.93 -14.34 -5.72
CA PHE A 18 -5.52 -13.27 -4.81
C PHE A 18 -6.70 -12.88 -3.90
N ARG A 19 -6.39 -12.17 -2.83
CA ARG A 19 -7.38 -11.52 -1.95
C ARG A 19 -7.12 -10.04 -1.86
N THR A 20 -8.18 -9.28 -1.60
CA THR A 20 -8.13 -7.82 -1.55
C THR A 20 -9.19 -7.27 -0.61
N GLN A 21 -8.96 -6.08 -0.11
CA GLN A 21 -10.00 -5.28 0.51
C GLN A 21 -10.63 -4.37 -0.54
N MET A 22 -11.94 -4.34 -0.60
CA MET A 22 -12.71 -3.62 -1.61
C MET A 22 -13.74 -2.70 -0.96
N VAL A 23 -14.13 -1.69 -1.71
CA VAL A 23 -15.27 -0.83 -1.42
C VAL A 23 -16.40 -1.20 -2.37
N ALA A 24 -17.61 -1.42 -1.85
CA ALA A 24 -18.78 -1.76 -2.67
C ALA A 24 -19.02 -0.68 -3.75
N GLY A 25 -19.22 -1.10 -4.97
CA GLY A 25 -19.32 -0.21 -6.15
C GLY A 25 -17.99 0.18 -6.77
N TYR A 26 -16.84 -0.07 -6.10
CA TYR A 26 -15.52 0.15 -6.64
C TYR A 26 -14.82 -1.20 -6.87
N THR A 27 -14.74 -1.63 -8.11
CA THR A 27 -14.36 -3.00 -8.48
C THR A 27 -12.86 -3.22 -8.63
N MET A 28 -12.04 -2.24 -8.27
CA MET A 28 -10.61 -2.26 -8.47
C MET A 28 -9.86 -2.49 -7.14
N PRO A 29 -8.91 -3.44 -7.08
CA PRO A 29 -8.09 -3.65 -5.90
C PRO A 29 -7.12 -2.47 -5.72
N LEU A 30 -7.15 -1.83 -4.55
CA LEU A 30 -6.17 -0.82 -4.14
C LEU A 30 -5.11 -1.42 -3.22
N THR A 31 -5.48 -2.47 -2.50
CA THR A 31 -4.62 -3.22 -1.57
C THR A 31 -4.96 -4.69 -1.72
N ALA A 32 -3.99 -5.50 -2.14
CA ALA A 32 -4.22 -6.91 -2.44
C ALA A 32 -3.01 -7.79 -2.12
N MET A 33 -3.25 -9.08 -1.92
CA MET A 33 -2.23 -10.08 -1.67
C MET A 33 -2.44 -11.33 -2.52
N LYS A 34 -1.37 -11.76 -3.17
CA LYS A 34 -1.22 -13.09 -3.77
C LYS A 34 -0.30 -13.91 -2.89
N MET A 35 -0.81 -15.01 -2.34
CA MET A 35 -0.08 -15.81 -1.34
C MET A 35 0.97 -16.73 -1.97
N GLY A 36 1.90 -17.18 -1.13
CA GLY A 36 2.90 -18.20 -1.43
C GLY A 36 4.33 -17.70 -1.46
N LYS A 37 5.29 -18.61 -1.58
CA LYS A 37 6.74 -18.29 -1.57
C LYS A 37 7.15 -17.29 -2.66
N SER A 38 6.50 -17.33 -3.80
CA SER A 38 6.67 -16.35 -4.89
C SER A 38 5.65 -15.22 -4.84
N GLY A 39 4.73 -15.25 -3.89
CA GLY A 39 3.63 -14.32 -3.73
C GLY A 39 4.10 -12.88 -3.49
N TYR A 40 3.14 -11.96 -3.60
CA TYR A 40 3.39 -10.55 -3.40
C TYR A 40 2.14 -9.81 -2.97
N THR A 41 2.33 -8.66 -2.32
CA THR A 41 1.26 -7.68 -2.10
C THR A 41 1.39 -6.57 -3.11
N ILE A 42 0.27 -5.92 -3.41
CA ILE A 42 0.23 -4.65 -4.13
C ILE A 42 -0.57 -3.65 -3.31
N GLU A 43 -0.06 -2.42 -3.28
CA GLU A 43 -0.77 -1.28 -2.72
C GLU A 43 -0.54 -0.07 -3.62
N VAL A 44 -1.56 0.78 -3.78
CA VAL A 44 -1.48 2.02 -4.53
C VAL A 44 -1.80 3.21 -3.63
N ASN A 45 -0.94 4.22 -3.66
CA ASN A 45 -1.18 5.50 -3.01
C ASN A 45 -1.13 6.62 -4.04
N THR A 46 -2.00 7.61 -3.87
CA THR A 46 -1.91 8.85 -4.65
C THR A 46 -0.57 9.52 -4.39
N ARG A 47 0.12 9.90 -5.45
CA ARG A 47 1.35 10.68 -5.38
C ARG A 47 1.03 12.14 -5.69
N PHE A 48 1.13 13.01 -4.69
CA PHE A 48 0.97 14.44 -4.86
C PHE A 48 2.27 15.06 -5.32
N THR A 49 2.26 15.62 -6.52
CA THR A 49 3.39 16.37 -7.09
C THR A 49 2.97 17.81 -7.37
N ASP A 50 3.94 18.69 -7.65
CA ASP A 50 3.67 20.09 -8.01
C ASP A 50 3.06 20.23 -9.41
N HIS A 51 3.18 19.20 -10.23
CA HIS A 51 2.73 19.17 -11.64
C HIS A 51 1.52 18.26 -11.84
N TRP A 52 0.58 18.24 -10.90
CA TRP A 52 -0.64 17.48 -11.11
C TRP A 52 -1.58 18.22 -12.06
N GLY A 53 -1.66 17.73 -13.30
CA GLY A 53 -2.53 18.30 -14.36
C GLY A 53 -4.03 18.05 -14.19
N GLY A 54 -4.43 17.39 -13.08
CA GLY A 54 -5.81 17.15 -12.73
C GLY A 54 -6.56 16.19 -13.66
N ASN A 55 -7.88 16.23 -13.57
CA ASN A 55 -8.75 15.30 -14.32
C ASN A 55 -8.66 15.48 -15.83
N LYS A 56 -8.34 16.67 -16.31
CA LYS A 56 -8.19 16.94 -17.75
C LYS A 56 -7.00 16.17 -18.30
N GLU A 57 -5.84 16.26 -17.66
CA GLU A 57 -4.65 15.51 -18.07
C GLU A 57 -4.87 14.00 -17.98
N MET A 58 -5.53 13.52 -16.92
CA MET A 58 -5.88 12.10 -16.79
C MET A 58 -6.76 11.62 -17.95
N LEU A 59 -7.74 12.42 -18.37
CA LEU A 59 -8.59 12.09 -19.50
C LEU A 59 -7.81 12.05 -20.84
N GLU A 60 -6.89 12.98 -21.04
CA GLU A 60 -6.03 13.01 -22.22
C GLU A 60 -5.07 11.81 -22.24
N ASN A 61 -4.51 11.47 -21.08
CA ASN A 61 -3.71 10.27 -20.91
C ASN A 61 -4.49 9.00 -21.23
N LEU A 62 -5.73 8.90 -20.76
CA LEU A 62 -6.60 7.78 -21.07
C LEU A 62 -6.91 7.68 -22.57
N LYS A 63 -7.24 8.80 -23.22
CA LYS A 63 -7.46 8.85 -24.67
C LYS A 63 -6.23 8.45 -25.48
N SER A 64 -5.03 8.70 -24.96
CA SER A 64 -3.77 8.28 -25.58
C SER A 64 -3.44 6.78 -25.36
N GLY A 65 -4.33 6.00 -24.75
CA GLY A 65 -4.15 4.57 -24.53
C GLY A 65 -3.41 4.20 -23.24
N ARG A 66 -3.21 5.14 -22.33
CA ARG A 66 -2.66 4.83 -21.01
C ARG A 66 -3.67 4.12 -20.13
N VAL A 67 -3.19 3.39 -19.15
CA VAL A 67 -3.99 2.46 -18.36
C VAL A 67 -4.42 3.03 -17.02
N LEU A 68 -5.64 2.70 -16.60
CA LEU A 68 -6.13 2.97 -15.25
C LEU A 68 -5.48 1.99 -14.26
N SER A 69 -4.93 2.51 -13.18
CA SER A 69 -4.17 1.75 -12.18
C SER A 69 -4.93 0.58 -11.63
N GLY A 70 -6.13 0.79 -11.14
CA GLY A 70 -6.90 -0.26 -10.50
C GLY A 70 -7.19 -1.46 -11.42
N TRP A 71 -7.60 -1.23 -12.68
CA TRP A 71 -7.78 -2.30 -13.66
C TRP A 71 -6.47 -3.00 -13.99
N THR A 72 -5.39 -2.23 -14.08
CA THR A 72 -4.06 -2.75 -14.38
C THR A 72 -3.52 -3.60 -13.22
N LEU A 73 -3.69 -3.14 -11.98
CA LEU A 73 -3.30 -3.91 -10.79
C LEU A 73 -4.08 -5.22 -10.70
N ARG A 74 -5.37 -5.20 -10.99
CA ARG A 74 -6.19 -6.43 -11.07
C ARG A 74 -5.64 -7.38 -12.12
N LYS A 75 -5.34 -6.91 -13.34
CA LYS A 75 -4.76 -7.74 -14.41
C LYS A 75 -3.40 -8.31 -14.01
N ILE A 76 -2.56 -7.52 -13.33
CA ILE A 76 -1.27 -7.99 -12.79
C ILE A 76 -1.49 -9.11 -11.78
N LEU A 77 -2.39 -8.93 -10.81
CA LEU A 77 -2.73 -9.96 -9.83
C LEU A 77 -3.27 -11.26 -10.48
N GLU A 78 -4.05 -11.15 -11.55
CA GLU A 78 -4.59 -12.30 -12.27
C GLU A 78 -3.53 -13.04 -13.12
N THR A 79 -2.53 -12.32 -13.66
CA THR A 79 -1.64 -12.86 -14.70
C THR A 79 -0.19 -13.04 -14.25
N LYS A 80 0.32 -12.24 -13.31
CA LYS A 80 1.69 -12.36 -12.82
C LYS A 80 1.77 -13.34 -11.64
N THR A 81 2.74 -14.24 -11.70
CA THR A 81 2.86 -15.35 -10.75
C THR A 81 3.80 -15.03 -9.58
N ASP A 82 4.66 -14.03 -9.75
CA ASP A 82 5.75 -13.75 -8.83
C ASP A 82 6.00 -12.24 -8.69
N TYR A 83 6.75 -11.92 -7.64
CA TYR A 83 7.12 -10.55 -7.26
C TYR A 83 7.87 -9.81 -8.37
N GLU A 84 8.85 -10.44 -9.01
CA GLU A 84 9.69 -9.80 -10.04
C GLU A 84 8.87 -9.40 -11.26
N SER A 85 8.03 -10.29 -11.74
CA SER A 85 7.16 -10.03 -12.90
C SER A 85 6.11 -8.96 -12.60
N ALA A 86 5.62 -8.90 -11.35
CA ALA A 86 4.71 -7.85 -10.91
C ALA A 86 5.41 -6.49 -10.84
N VAL A 87 6.59 -6.41 -10.20
CA VAL A 87 7.40 -5.18 -10.13
C VAL A 87 7.78 -4.70 -11.53
N PHE A 88 8.20 -5.60 -12.42
CA PHE A 88 8.54 -5.25 -13.80
C PHE A 88 7.35 -4.64 -14.53
N ALA A 89 6.17 -5.27 -14.48
CA ALA A 89 4.97 -4.77 -15.12
C ALA A 89 4.59 -3.37 -14.60
N MET A 90 4.59 -3.18 -13.27
CA MET A 90 4.29 -1.89 -12.66
C MET A 90 5.35 -0.81 -12.95
N SER A 91 6.58 -1.21 -13.23
CA SER A 91 7.66 -0.28 -13.58
C SER A 91 7.56 0.24 -15.01
N THR A 92 6.96 -0.51 -15.92
CA THR A 92 7.01 -0.26 -17.37
C THR A 92 5.70 0.22 -17.98
N LEU A 93 4.56 -0.14 -17.39
CA LEU A 93 3.25 0.23 -17.94
C LEU A 93 3.01 1.75 -17.85
N PRO A 94 2.41 2.37 -18.89
CA PRO A 94 2.05 3.77 -18.87
C PRO A 94 0.71 3.96 -18.14
N PHE A 95 0.73 4.71 -17.04
CA PHE A 95 -0.46 5.00 -16.23
C PHE A 95 -1.11 6.33 -16.63
N VAL A 96 -2.38 6.49 -16.31
CA VAL A 96 -3.11 7.75 -16.56
C VAL A 96 -2.71 8.85 -15.59
N ALA A 97 -2.27 8.49 -14.39
CA ALA A 97 -1.91 9.42 -13.31
C ALA A 97 -0.56 9.05 -12.70
N GLN A 98 -0.05 9.96 -11.91
CA GLN A 98 1.12 9.75 -11.07
C GLN A 98 0.72 9.01 -9.78
N GLU A 99 1.47 8.01 -9.39
CA GLU A 99 1.14 7.13 -8.28
C GLU A 99 2.37 6.57 -7.58
N PHE A 100 2.20 6.19 -6.32
CA PHE A 100 3.09 5.25 -5.66
C PHE A 100 2.49 3.86 -5.76
N LEU A 101 3.29 2.93 -6.26
CA LEU A 101 2.97 1.51 -6.27
C LEU A 101 3.91 0.81 -5.30
N ILE A 102 3.36 0.18 -4.28
CA ILE A 102 4.11 -0.51 -3.24
C ILE A 102 3.93 -2.01 -3.45
N VAL A 103 5.03 -2.72 -3.56
CA VAL A 103 5.04 -4.18 -3.75
C VAL A 103 5.88 -4.81 -2.67
N SER A 104 5.31 -5.74 -1.92
CA SER A 104 6.04 -6.52 -0.92
C SER A 104 6.01 -8.00 -1.28
N GLY A 105 7.11 -8.70 -1.03
CA GLY A 105 7.25 -10.14 -1.17
C GLY A 105 7.93 -10.74 0.04
N VAL A 106 8.32 -12.01 -0.02
CA VAL A 106 9.06 -12.66 1.06
C VAL A 106 10.44 -12.02 1.17
N LYS A 107 10.71 -11.33 2.28
CA LYS A 107 11.98 -10.62 2.59
C LYS A 107 12.40 -9.60 1.52
N ARG A 108 11.46 -9.02 0.81
CA ARG A 108 11.71 -8.01 -0.22
C ARG A 108 10.57 -7.00 -0.30
N GLY A 109 10.87 -5.80 -0.73
CA GLY A 109 9.90 -4.74 -0.93
C GLY A 109 10.43 -3.72 -1.91
N THR A 110 9.53 -3.12 -2.69
CA THR A 110 9.85 -2.03 -3.61
C THR A 110 8.72 -1.01 -3.60
N ILE A 111 9.09 0.25 -3.54
CA ILE A 111 8.21 1.39 -3.80
C ILE A 111 8.61 1.97 -5.15
N LEU A 112 7.63 2.14 -6.02
CA LEU A 112 7.77 2.73 -7.34
C LEU A 112 7.02 4.06 -7.34
N ALA A 113 7.74 5.17 -7.44
CA ALA A 113 7.15 6.48 -7.69
C ALA A 113 7.01 6.66 -9.20
N ARG A 114 5.78 6.65 -9.68
CA ARG A 114 5.47 6.70 -11.10
C ARG A 114 4.99 8.07 -11.52
N ASN A 115 5.56 8.60 -12.60
CA ASN A 115 4.89 9.55 -13.47
C ASN A 115 4.06 8.76 -14.51
N PRO A 116 3.14 9.40 -15.26
CA PRO A 116 2.36 8.69 -16.26
C PRO A 116 3.20 7.87 -17.26
N ASN A 117 4.34 8.38 -17.69
CA ASN A 117 5.18 7.75 -18.73
C ASN A 117 6.54 7.25 -18.25
N SER A 118 6.93 7.54 -17.01
CA SER A 118 8.29 7.28 -16.55
C SER A 118 8.34 6.89 -15.09
N MET A 119 9.44 6.29 -14.68
CA MET A 119 9.80 6.11 -13.29
C MET A 119 10.40 7.41 -12.77
N ALA A 120 9.80 7.99 -11.72
CA ALA A 120 10.39 9.13 -11.03
C ALA A 120 11.44 8.68 -10.00
N HIS A 121 11.11 7.65 -9.22
CA HIS A 121 12.01 7.07 -8.21
C HIS A 121 11.67 5.61 -7.93
N ARG A 122 12.66 4.84 -7.50
CA ARG A 122 12.52 3.47 -7.04
C ARG A 122 13.27 3.27 -5.74
N GLN A 123 12.55 2.89 -4.70
CA GLN A 123 13.12 2.51 -3.41
C GLN A 123 13.02 1.00 -3.22
N VAL A 124 14.08 0.36 -2.73
CA VAL A 124 14.13 -1.09 -2.52
C VAL A 124 14.53 -1.38 -1.07
N LEU A 125 13.82 -2.30 -0.43
CA LEU A 125 14.12 -2.76 0.92
C LEU A 125 15.58 -3.28 1.00
N GLY A 126 16.27 -2.91 2.07
CA GLY A 126 17.67 -3.31 2.29
C GLY A 126 18.70 -2.49 1.52
N LYS A 127 18.31 -1.55 0.67
CA LYS A 127 19.21 -0.59 0.05
C LYS A 127 19.16 0.71 0.82
N GLN A 128 20.34 1.27 1.11
CA GLN A 128 20.48 2.48 1.92
C GLN A 128 19.52 3.59 1.51
N ASN A 129 18.64 3.91 2.43
CA ASN A 129 17.86 5.14 2.43
C ASN A 129 18.35 5.96 3.62
N THR A 130 18.66 7.19 3.38
CA THR A 130 19.38 8.07 4.30
C THR A 130 18.75 8.22 5.69
N ASP A 131 17.45 7.92 5.81
CA ASP A 131 16.67 8.16 7.04
C ASP A 131 15.98 6.91 7.60
N GLU A 132 16.14 5.74 7.00
CA GLU A 132 15.44 4.52 7.39
C GLU A 132 16.42 3.38 7.69
N ARG A 133 16.01 2.53 8.62
CA ARG A 133 16.67 1.23 8.81
C ARG A 133 16.47 0.40 7.52
N ASN A 134 17.36 -0.58 7.33
CA ASN A 134 17.32 -1.43 6.13
C ASN A 134 16.22 -2.52 6.15
N ASP A 135 15.48 -2.64 7.25
CA ASP A 135 14.49 -3.69 7.47
C ASP A 135 13.04 -3.24 7.22
N TYR A 136 12.81 -1.97 6.90
CA TYR A 136 11.51 -1.46 6.47
C TYR A 136 11.63 -0.35 5.43
N ILE A 137 10.55 -0.09 4.70
CA ILE A 137 10.35 1.08 3.84
C ILE A 137 8.96 1.66 4.10
N ILE A 138 8.85 2.99 4.06
CA ILE A 138 7.58 3.71 4.30
C ILE A 138 7.29 4.63 3.12
N MET A 139 6.04 4.63 2.67
CA MET A 139 5.52 5.60 1.72
C MET A 139 4.20 6.20 2.23
N THR A 140 4.09 7.51 2.11
CA THR A 140 2.86 8.27 2.26
C THR A 140 2.40 8.79 0.90
N ASN A 141 2.19 10.08 0.75
CA ASN A 141 1.70 10.65 -0.52
C ASN A 141 2.65 11.67 -1.15
N PHE A 142 3.80 11.96 -0.51
CA PHE A 142 4.75 12.98 -0.95
C PHE A 142 6.14 12.40 -1.22
N ASP A 143 6.88 13.06 -2.11
CA ASP A 143 8.19 12.66 -2.60
C ASP A 143 9.32 12.97 -1.60
N PHE A 144 9.41 12.26 -0.48
CA PHE A 144 10.41 12.51 0.56
C PHE A 144 11.86 12.48 0.05
N TYR A 145 12.14 11.73 -1.02
CA TYR A 145 13.45 11.60 -1.64
C TYR A 145 13.87 12.82 -2.49
N PHE A 146 12.94 13.73 -2.78
CA PHE A 146 13.19 15.00 -3.47
C PHE A 146 13.17 16.19 -2.50
N HIS A 147 13.24 15.96 -1.21
CA HIS A 147 13.12 17.00 -0.18
C HIS A 147 11.84 17.83 -0.32
N ASP A 148 10.75 17.20 -0.67
CA ASP A 148 9.45 17.83 -0.79
C ASP A 148 9.02 18.40 0.57
N ILE A 149 8.88 19.72 0.65
CA ILE A 149 8.52 20.41 1.88
C ILE A 149 7.18 19.93 2.46
N ARG A 150 6.28 19.41 1.63
CA ARG A 150 4.99 18.87 2.04
C ARG A 150 5.13 17.58 2.86
N GLU A 151 6.22 16.84 2.70
CA GLU A 151 6.53 15.71 3.57
C GLU A 151 6.73 16.15 5.02
N TRP A 152 7.17 17.37 5.26
CA TRP A 152 7.36 17.94 6.60
C TRP A 152 6.05 18.43 7.22
N PHE A 153 5.12 18.90 6.43
CA PHE A 153 3.87 19.51 6.89
C PHE A 153 2.64 18.63 6.68
N ASP A 154 2.72 17.67 5.82
CA ASP A 154 1.68 16.74 5.37
C ASP A 154 0.24 17.28 5.56
N PRO A 155 -0.28 18.11 4.63
CA PRO A 155 -1.57 18.76 4.80
C PRO A 155 -2.73 17.76 4.88
N THR A 156 -2.55 16.52 4.37
CA THR A 156 -3.59 15.48 4.39
C THR A 156 -3.81 14.90 5.79
N ALA A 157 -2.86 15.05 6.70
CA ALA A 157 -2.99 14.59 8.08
C ALA A 157 -3.70 15.59 9.02
N GLY A 158 -4.32 16.64 8.49
CA GLY A 158 -4.83 17.76 9.29
C GLY A 158 -3.71 18.46 10.07
N GLY A 159 -2.47 18.34 9.57
CA GLY A 159 -1.28 18.89 10.17
C GLY A 159 -1.08 20.34 9.78
N GLY A 160 -0.90 21.21 10.79
CA GLY A 160 -0.33 22.52 10.62
C GLY A 160 1.15 22.51 10.97
N PHE A 161 1.81 23.65 10.85
CA PHE A 161 3.17 23.86 11.31
C PHE A 161 3.41 23.28 12.72
N GLY A 162 4.49 22.51 12.89
CA GLY A 162 4.87 21.93 14.18
C GLY A 162 4.33 20.52 14.47
N ARG A 163 3.61 19.88 13.55
CA ARG A 163 3.25 18.46 13.65
C ARG A 163 4.20 17.58 12.85
N PRO A 164 4.57 16.39 13.35
CA PRO A 164 5.38 15.47 12.57
C PRO A 164 4.63 15.01 11.33
N SER A 165 5.35 14.81 10.22
CA SER A 165 4.77 14.17 9.05
C SER A 165 4.30 12.75 9.40
N ARG A 166 3.32 12.21 8.63
CA ARG A 166 2.86 10.83 8.81
C ARG A 166 4.00 9.83 8.70
N ARG A 167 4.91 10.05 7.75
CA ARG A 167 6.09 9.21 7.56
C ARG A 167 6.98 9.20 8.82
N LYS A 168 7.33 10.36 9.36
CA LYS A 168 8.14 10.46 10.58
C LYS A 168 7.44 9.90 11.82
N ALA A 169 6.11 10.07 11.91
CA ALA A 169 5.33 9.50 12.99
C ALA A 169 5.37 7.95 12.96
N ALA A 170 5.19 7.34 11.79
CA ALA A 170 5.32 5.90 11.60
C ALA A 170 6.76 5.41 11.86
N GLN A 171 7.76 6.12 11.36
CA GLN A 171 9.19 5.86 11.59
C GLN A 171 9.54 5.78 13.09
N LYS A 172 9.03 6.73 13.86
CA LYS A 172 9.24 6.75 15.32
C LYS A 172 8.77 5.46 15.99
N VAL A 173 7.61 4.93 15.56
CA VAL A 173 7.09 3.66 16.07
C VAL A 173 7.97 2.49 15.62
N LEU A 174 8.31 2.41 14.34
CA LEU A 174 9.11 1.31 13.80
C LEU A 174 10.53 1.29 14.38
N ASN A 175 11.12 2.45 14.65
CA ASN A 175 12.44 2.56 15.26
C ASN A 175 12.47 2.22 16.76
N ALA A 176 11.31 2.14 17.41
CA ALA A 176 11.22 1.74 18.82
C ALA A 176 11.42 0.23 19.05
N THR A 177 11.53 -0.58 17.99
CA THR A 177 11.76 -2.02 18.08
C THR A 177 12.77 -2.50 17.05
N SER A 178 13.49 -3.58 17.36
CA SER A 178 14.32 -4.31 16.40
C SER A 178 13.57 -5.45 15.70
N VAL A 179 12.38 -5.80 16.20
CA VAL A 179 11.56 -6.89 15.64
C VAL A 179 10.23 -6.32 15.19
N LEU A 180 9.95 -6.40 13.89
CA LEU A 180 8.70 -5.94 13.29
C LEU A 180 7.66 -7.07 13.37
N THR A 181 6.79 -6.99 14.37
CA THR A 181 5.62 -7.87 14.48
C THR A 181 4.38 -7.23 13.84
N PRO A 182 3.32 -8.00 13.55
CA PRO A 182 2.05 -7.44 13.08
C PRO A 182 1.51 -6.33 13.99
N GLU A 183 1.70 -6.45 15.30
CA GLU A 183 1.25 -5.46 16.29
C GLU A 183 2.03 -4.15 16.16
N PHE A 184 3.34 -4.20 15.93
CA PHE A 184 4.15 -3.01 15.70
C PHE A 184 3.82 -2.35 14.37
N LEU A 185 3.61 -3.12 13.32
CA LEU A 185 3.14 -2.59 12.04
C LEU A 185 1.78 -1.92 12.19
N PHE A 186 0.85 -2.55 12.92
CA PHE A 186 -0.45 -1.97 13.21
C PHE A 186 -0.33 -0.67 14.01
N ARG A 187 0.55 -0.61 15.01
CA ARG A 187 0.82 0.64 15.76
C ARG A 187 1.35 1.74 14.85
N ALA A 188 2.25 1.42 13.91
CA ALA A 188 2.82 2.39 13.00
C ALA A 188 1.74 3.04 12.11
N ILE A 189 0.83 2.23 11.52
CA ILE A 189 -0.26 2.73 10.69
C ILE A 189 -1.42 3.33 11.49
N ASN A 190 -1.50 3.08 12.81
CA ASN A 190 -2.50 3.64 13.73
C ASN A 190 -2.00 4.84 14.53
N THR A 191 -0.87 5.40 14.25
CA THR A 191 -0.44 6.61 14.96
C THR A 191 -1.42 7.76 14.68
N LYS A 192 -1.56 8.66 15.62
CA LYS A 192 -2.51 9.78 15.57
C LYS A 192 -2.47 10.56 14.26
N TYR A 193 -1.28 10.69 13.66
CA TYR A 193 -1.08 11.48 12.44
C TYR A 193 -1.17 10.64 11.16
N VAL A 194 -1.00 9.33 11.24
CA VAL A 194 -1.04 8.44 10.07
C VAL A 194 -2.49 8.09 9.71
N ILE A 195 -3.36 7.98 10.71
CA ILE A 195 -4.69 7.38 10.55
C ILE A 195 -5.79 8.35 10.08
N ALA A 196 -5.50 9.65 9.96
CA ALA A 196 -6.49 10.61 9.46
C ALA A 196 -6.98 10.19 8.07
N ASP A 197 -8.28 10.28 7.84
CA ASP A 197 -8.96 9.98 6.57
C ASP A 197 -8.80 8.54 6.04
N THR A 198 -8.21 7.64 6.84
CA THR A 198 -8.07 6.22 6.48
C THR A 198 -9.43 5.52 6.53
N ILE A 199 -9.83 4.87 5.45
CA ILE A 199 -11.09 4.12 5.35
C ILE A 199 -10.93 2.65 5.75
N PHE A 200 -9.77 2.07 5.52
CA PHE A 200 -9.41 0.72 5.97
C PHE A 200 -7.89 0.58 6.14
N GLN A 201 -7.50 -0.49 6.80
CA GLN A 201 -6.10 -0.88 7.04
C GLN A 201 -5.95 -2.38 6.79
N ALA A 202 -4.80 -2.79 6.30
CA ALA A 202 -4.47 -4.21 6.11
C ALA A 202 -3.03 -4.50 6.59
N ILE A 203 -2.87 -5.58 7.32
CA ILE A 203 -1.57 -6.17 7.64
C ILE A 203 -1.49 -7.51 6.93
N MET A 204 -0.45 -7.72 6.16
CA MET A 204 -0.33 -8.84 5.24
C MET A 204 1.03 -9.53 5.38
N ASN A 205 1.04 -10.87 5.28
CA ASN A 205 2.25 -11.64 5.11
C ASN A 205 2.03 -12.69 4.01
N VAL A 206 2.72 -12.54 2.90
CA VAL A 206 2.54 -13.38 1.70
C VAL A 206 3.01 -14.82 1.92
N GLU A 207 4.01 -15.03 2.77
CA GLU A 207 4.59 -16.35 3.03
C GLU A 207 3.65 -17.24 3.85
N THR A 208 3.04 -16.66 4.88
CA THR A 208 2.13 -17.38 5.79
C THR A 208 0.66 -17.29 5.36
N GLY A 209 0.33 -16.42 4.43
CA GLY A 209 -1.06 -16.10 4.08
C GLY A 209 -1.77 -15.24 5.12
N PHE A 210 -1.05 -14.71 6.12
CA PHE A 210 -1.66 -13.83 7.13
C PHE A 210 -2.29 -12.60 6.45
N TRP A 211 -3.56 -12.39 6.76
CA TRP A 211 -4.37 -11.30 6.25
C TRP A 211 -5.26 -10.77 7.37
N ASN A 212 -4.95 -9.60 7.88
CA ASN A 212 -5.76 -8.93 8.89
C ASN A 212 -6.14 -7.54 8.41
N THR A 213 -7.43 -7.24 8.45
CA THR A 213 -7.98 -5.96 8.03
C THR A 213 -8.77 -5.32 9.15
N SER A 214 -8.71 -4.01 9.23
CA SER A 214 -9.45 -3.23 10.21
C SER A 214 -9.97 -1.92 9.61
N GLN A 215 -10.94 -1.34 10.29
CA GLN A 215 -11.48 -0.02 9.99
C GLN A 215 -11.10 0.97 11.09
N PRO A 216 -10.80 2.23 10.74
CA PRO A 216 -10.34 3.22 11.72
C PRO A 216 -11.30 3.54 12.87
N ASP A 217 -12.60 3.35 12.69
CA ASP A 217 -13.59 3.59 13.76
C ASP A 217 -13.52 2.57 14.91
N SER A 218 -12.79 1.46 14.71
CA SER A 218 -12.40 0.56 15.81
C SER A 218 -11.39 1.20 16.77
N ARG A 219 -11.01 2.45 16.55
CA ARG A 219 -10.08 3.25 17.37
C ARG A 219 -10.47 3.33 18.85
N LYS A 220 -11.77 3.24 19.17
CA LYS A 220 -12.26 3.32 20.56
C LYS A 220 -12.10 2.03 21.34
N LYS A 221 -11.86 0.92 20.67
CA LYS A 221 -11.63 -0.40 21.29
C LYS A 221 -10.22 -0.83 20.93
N GLY A 222 -9.27 -0.39 21.72
CA GLY A 222 -7.87 -0.79 21.56
C GLY A 222 -7.71 -2.28 21.41
N MET A 223 -6.88 -2.67 20.44
CA MET A 223 -6.22 -3.97 20.36
C MET A 223 -7.07 -5.25 20.50
N LEU A 224 -8.09 -5.46 19.68
CA LEU A 224 -8.88 -6.69 19.78
C LEU A 224 -9.19 -7.34 18.42
N ALA A 225 -8.25 -7.50 17.55
CA ALA A 225 -8.48 -8.28 16.33
C ALA A 225 -7.32 -9.20 15.92
N VAL A 226 -6.33 -9.41 16.77
CA VAL A 226 -5.22 -10.33 16.46
C VAL A 226 -5.61 -11.80 16.72
N GLN A 227 -6.71 -12.07 17.41
CA GLN A 227 -7.08 -13.44 17.82
C GLN A 227 -7.92 -14.25 16.83
N ALA A 228 -8.42 -13.66 15.75
CA ALA A 228 -9.32 -14.40 14.86
C ALA A 228 -8.62 -15.20 13.75
N ALA A 229 -7.35 -14.99 13.50
CA ALA A 229 -6.64 -15.65 12.40
C ALA A 229 -6.06 -17.03 12.74
N THR A 230 -5.99 -17.39 14.02
CA THR A 230 -5.39 -18.66 14.47
C THR A 230 -6.38 -19.83 14.51
N ASN A 231 -7.68 -19.59 14.42
CA ASN A 231 -8.68 -20.61 14.63
C ASN A 231 -9.22 -21.31 13.36
N HIS A 232 -8.74 -20.97 12.17
CA HIS A 232 -9.16 -21.66 10.94
C HIS A 232 -8.18 -22.72 10.42
N GLN A 233 -7.12 -23.01 11.13
CA GLN A 233 -6.20 -24.11 10.76
C GLN A 233 -6.38 -25.39 11.61
N GLN A 234 -7.43 -25.51 12.40
CA GLN A 234 -7.67 -26.71 13.21
C GLN A 234 -8.98 -27.44 12.86
N LEU A 235 -9.54 -27.22 11.69
CA LEU A 235 -10.69 -28.03 11.22
C LEU A 235 -10.45 -28.48 9.79
N GLU A 236 -9.50 -29.37 9.60
CA GLU A 236 -9.46 -30.47 8.62
C GLU A 236 -8.49 -31.52 9.10
#